data_7feb369a6279aadbf9ab59079831c3e0
#
_entry.id   7feb369a6279aadbf9ab59079831c3e0
#
_cell.length_a   1.000
_cell.length_b   1.000
_cell.length_c   1.000
_cell.angle_alpha   90.00
_cell.angle_beta   90.00
_cell.angle_gamma   90.00
#
_symmetry.space_group_name_H-M   'P 1'
#
loop_
_entity.id
_entity.type
_entity.pdbx_description
1 polymer ?
#
loop_
_entity_poly.entity_id
_entity_poly.type
_entity_poly.pdbx_seq_one_letter_code
_entity_poly.pdbx_strand_id
1 'polypeptide(L)'
;MTNQSTIDKLIEMHMTSMADAFRNQMQDISMKEIPFEDRFGMIVDIEYTSRKNSRLKRLIKNAEFEQPDATIAAVDYGHNRKINRHLIERLATCEYITEYRNIFITGATGSGKTYLACAFGMEACKRYYSVKYVRVPDLLLDLQEARDEGRFKDALKKYTNPTLLLLDEWLLMRVTEKDSANLLELIHKRRKHSSTIFCSQYLEEDWYQKLGGKDNPLTDAIMDRISFDSYKIPIMSLDPEKDISMREVYGLDPSQAQ
;
A
#
# COMPACT_ATOMS: atom_id res chain seq x y z
N MET A 1 4.83 -32.84 35.44
CA MET A 1 5.23 -32.28 34.12
C MET A 1 6.53 -31.54 34.34
N THR A 2 7.53 -31.79 33.52
CA THR A 2 8.78 -31.03 33.59
C THR A 2 8.64 -29.72 32.84
N ASN A 3 9.31 -28.67 33.30
CA ASN A 3 9.32 -27.37 32.60
C ASN A 3 9.75 -27.51 31.11
N GLN A 4 10.66 -28.45 30.81
CA GLN A 4 11.08 -28.75 29.44
C GLN A 4 9.92 -29.25 28.59
N SER A 5 9.07 -30.13 29.10
CA SER A 5 7.87 -30.61 28.36
C SER A 5 6.90 -29.47 28.03
N THR A 6 6.82 -28.43 28.86
CA THR A 6 5.99 -27.24 28.57
C THR A 6 6.60 -26.42 27.45
N ILE A 7 7.93 -26.22 27.48
CA ILE A 7 8.66 -25.51 26.43
C ILE A 7 8.49 -26.22 25.08
N ASP A 8 8.65 -27.54 25.04
CA ASP A 8 8.53 -28.33 23.83
C ASP A 8 7.13 -28.22 23.20
N LYS A 9 6.09 -28.25 24.03
CA LYS A 9 4.71 -28.04 23.58
C LYS A 9 4.46 -26.63 23.03
N LEU A 10 5.01 -25.59 23.64
CA LEU A 10 4.91 -24.22 23.14
C LEU A 10 5.57 -24.09 21.77
N ILE A 11 6.73 -24.73 21.57
CA ILE A 11 7.42 -24.76 20.28
C ILE A 11 6.58 -25.50 19.23
N GLU A 12 6.02 -26.66 19.57
CA GLU A 12 5.15 -27.44 18.69
C GLU A 12 3.90 -26.66 18.27
N MET A 13 3.35 -25.86 19.17
CA MET A 13 2.24 -24.93 18.91
C MET A 13 2.67 -23.66 18.13
N HIS A 14 3.92 -23.56 17.68
CA HIS A 14 4.49 -22.38 17.04
C HIS A 14 4.43 -21.10 17.90
N MET A 15 4.61 -21.24 19.22
CA MET A 15 4.67 -20.15 20.20
C MET A 15 6.11 -19.98 20.71
N THR A 16 7.04 -19.78 19.78
CA THR A 16 8.49 -19.77 20.09
C THR A 16 8.90 -18.62 20.98
N SER A 17 8.34 -17.42 20.76
CA SER A 17 8.62 -16.25 21.61
C SER A 17 8.13 -16.46 23.04
N MET A 18 6.98 -17.12 23.19
CA MET A 18 6.43 -17.49 24.49
C MET A 18 7.29 -18.55 25.20
N ALA A 19 7.77 -19.54 24.44
CA ALA A 19 8.68 -20.58 24.95
C ALA A 19 10.00 -19.98 25.48
N ASP A 20 10.58 -19.04 24.73
CA ASP A 20 11.80 -18.36 25.12
C ASP A 20 11.58 -17.43 26.35
N ALA A 21 10.47 -16.69 26.37
CA ALA A 21 10.10 -15.86 27.50
C ALA A 21 9.90 -16.69 28.77
N PHE A 22 9.23 -17.85 28.66
CA PHE A 22 9.05 -18.78 29.77
C PHE A 22 10.39 -19.34 30.27
N ARG A 23 11.30 -19.74 29.35
CA ARG A 23 12.67 -20.20 29.70
C ARG A 23 13.44 -19.13 30.43
N ASN A 24 13.42 -17.89 29.99
CA ASN A 24 14.11 -16.76 30.61
C ASN A 24 13.57 -16.46 31.99
N GLN A 25 12.25 -16.46 32.20
CA GLN A 25 11.65 -16.26 33.52
C GLN A 25 12.04 -17.37 34.55
N MET A 26 12.25 -18.59 34.08
CA MET A 26 12.71 -19.67 34.98
C MET A 26 14.14 -19.48 35.45
N GLN A 27 14.99 -18.83 34.63
CA GLN A 27 16.38 -18.58 34.95
C GLN A 27 16.58 -17.30 35.78
N ASP A 28 15.64 -16.39 35.75
CA ASP A 28 15.70 -15.11 36.44
C ASP A 28 15.12 -15.22 37.87
N ILE A 29 16.01 -15.07 38.86
CA ILE A 29 15.65 -15.17 40.28
C ILE A 29 14.67 -14.05 40.67
N SER A 30 14.80 -12.86 40.10
CA SER A 30 13.95 -11.71 40.41
C SER A 30 12.48 -11.95 40.04
N MET A 31 12.21 -12.83 39.07
CA MET A 31 10.85 -13.22 38.68
C MET A 31 10.10 -13.98 39.80
N LYS A 32 10.77 -14.50 40.80
CA LYS A 32 10.11 -15.23 41.92
C LYS A 32 9.28 -14.33 42.81
N GLU A 33 9.62 -13.05 42.89
CA GLU A 33 8.90 -12.05 43.66
C GLU A 33 7.65 -11.51 42.97
N ILE A 34 7.51 -11.76 41.67
CA ILE A 34 6.37 -11.29 40.88
C ILE A 34 5.25 -12.35 40.92
N PRO A 35 3.98 -11.93 41.13
CA PRO A 35 2.83 -12.85 41.11
C PRO A 35 2.75 -13.64 39.81
N PHE A 36 2.21 -14.84 39.86
CA PHE A 36 2.12 -15.72 38.69
C PHE A 36 1.32 -15.10 37.56
N GLU A 37 0.23 -14.42 37.87
CA GLU A 37 -0.67 -13.79 36.92
C GLU A 37 0.07 -12.73 36.10
N ASP A 38 0.90 -11.90 36.74
CA ASP A 38 1.69 -10.88 36.07
C ASP A 38 2.77 -11.50 35.18
N ARG A 39 3.47 -12.52 35.69
CA ARG A 39 4.48 -13.25 34.88
C ARG A 39 3.89 -13.94 33.68
N PHE A 40 2.72 -14.53 33.83
CA PHE A 40 2.01 -15.14 32.72
C PHE A 40 1.57 -14.09 31.72
N GLY A 41 1.04 -12.94 32.16
CA GLY A 41 0.71 -11.81 31.33
C GLY A 41 1.90 -11.33 30.50
N MET A 42 3.08 -11.17 31.11
CA MET A 42 4.31 -10.78 30.38
C MET A 42 4.67 -11.78 29.26
N ILE A 43 4.55 -13.08 29.50
CA ILE A 43 4.85 -14.13 28.54
C ILE A 43 3.87 -14.04 27.36
N VAL A 44 2.58 -13.86 27.64
CA VAL A 44 1.53 -13.71 26.61
C VAL A 44 1.76 -12.46 25.77
N ASP A 45 2.09 -11.32 26.39
CA ASP A 45 2.35 -10.06 25.71
C ASP A 45 3.54 -10.14 24.76
N ILE A 46 4.60 -10.86 25.13
CA ILE A 46 5.76 -11.09 24.26
C ILE A 46 5.35 -11.85 23.00
N GLU A 47 4.61 -12.94 23.14
CA GLU A 47 4.14 -13.73 21.98
C GLU A 47 3.17 -12.92 21.11
N TYR A 48 2.22 -12.22 21.71
CA TYR A 48 1.25 -11.39 21.00
C TYR A 48 1.95 -10.30 20.19
N THR A 49 2.90 -9.60 20.81
CA THR A 49 3.68 -8.55 20.13
C THR A 49 4.53 -9.12 19.00
N SER A 50 5.19 -10.26 19.24
CA SER A 50 5.98 -10.96 18.23
C SER A 50 5.13 -11.37 17.02
N ARG A 51 3.94 -11.91 17.23
CA ARG A 51 3.00 -12.27 16.15
C ARG A 51 2.52 -11.06 15.38
N LYS A 52 2.17 -9.97 16.09
CA LYS A 52 1.78 -8.70 15.44
C LYS A 52 2.90 -8.16 14.55
N ASN A 53 4.12 -8.12 15.07
CA ASN A 53 5.27 -7.64 14.32
C ASN A 53 5.56 -8.53 13.09
N SER A 54 5.48 -9.84 13.26
CA SER A 54 5.68 -10.80 12.16
C SER A 54 4.60 -10.66 11.09
N ARG A 55 3.34 -10.45 11.49
CA ARG A 55 2.24 -10.17 10.57
C ARG A 55 2.48 -8.87 9.79
N LEU A 56 2.88 -7.79 10.48
CA LEU A 56 3.17 -6.50 9.84
C LEU A 56 4.31 -6.62 8.83
N LYS A 57 5.43 -7.26 9.22
CA LYS A 57 6.56 -7.50 8.31
C LYS A 57 6.14 -8.26 7.05
N ARG A 58 5.27 -9.28 7.19
CA ARG A 58 4.74 -10.04 6.05
C ARG A 58 3.85 -9.20 5.15
N LEU A 59 2.98 -8.35 5.72
CA LEU A 59 2.13 -7.44 4.94
C LEU A 59 2.97 -6.46 4.13
N ILE A 60 3.98 -5.82 4.74
CA ILE A 60 4.89 -4.89 4.07
C ILE A 60 5.65 -5.61 2.95
N LYS A 61 6.19 -6.80 3.21
CA LYS A 61 6.90 -7.60 2.20
C LYS A 61 6.01 -7.95 1.00
N ASN A 62 4.76 -8.37 1.26
CA ASN A 62 3.81 -8.78 0.22
C ASN A 62 3.24 -7.60 -0.58
N ALA A 63 3.30 -6.39 -0.02
CA ALA A 63 2.87 -5.18 -0.71
C ALA A 63 3.78 -4.82 -1.89
N GLU A 64 5.06 -5.20 -1.84
CA GLU A 64 6.07 -4.92 -2.88
C GLU A 64 6.15 -3.43 -3.22
N PHE A 65 6.26 -2.59 -2.19
CA PHE A 65 6.35 -1.14 -2.36
C PHE A 65 7.60 -0.75 -3.15
N GLU A 66 7.46 0.19 -4.08
CA GLU A 66 8.59 0.85 -4.75
C GLU A 66 9.47 1.63 -3.76
N GLN A 67 8.82 2.22 -2.74
CA GLN A 67 9.49 2.99 -1.69
C GLN A 67 9.08 2.45 -0.31
N PRO A 68 9.76 1.41 0.20
CA PRO A 68 9.38 0.73 1.44
C PRO A 68 9.62 1.58 2.70
N ASP A 69 10.45 2.61 2.61
CA ASP A 69 10.75 3.53 3.73
C ASP A 69 9.86 4.78 3.74
N ALA A 70 8.88 4.87 2.82
CA ALA A 70 7.98 6.01 2.74
C ALA A 70 7.12 6.14 4.00
N THR A 71 7.06 7.34 4.57
CA THR A 71 6.24 7.65 5.75
C THR A 71 5.48 8.95 5.56
N ILE A 72 4.29 9.04 6.16
CA ILE A 72 3.49 10.29 6.16
C ILE A 72 4.23 11.43 6.88
N ALA A 73 4.98 11.12 7.93
CA ALA A 73 5.74 12.12 8.70
C ALA A 73 6.87 12.80 7.89
N ALA A 74 7.43 12.09 6.90
CA ALA A 74 8.50 12.60 6.06
C ALA A 74 7.99 13.21 4.74
N VAL A 75 6.67 13.36 4.56
CA VAL A 75 6.11 14.07 3.40
C VAL A 75 6.52 15.54 3.48
N ASP A 76 7.19 15.99 2.44
CA ASP A 76 7.59 17.38 2.33
C ASP A 76 6.44 18.25 1.81
N TYR A 77 6.09 19.26 2.58
CA TYR A 77 5.04 20.23 2.27
C TYR A 77 5.61 21.60 1.83
N GLY A 78 6.93 21.75 1.79
CA GLY A 78 7.60 23.06 1.67
C GLY A 78 8.14 23.36 0.28
N HIS A 79 8.89 22.45 -0.32
CA HIS A 79 9.69 22.72 -1.53
C HIS A 79 8.85 23.00 -2.77
N ASN A 80 8.47 24.27 -2.98
CA ASN A 80 7.73 24.76 -4.16
C ASN A 80 6.47 23.96 -4.49
N ARG A 81 5.82 23.34 -3.48
CA ARG A 81 4.66 22.47 -3.69
C ARG A 81 3.45 22.93 -2.90
N LYS A 82 2.31 22.93 -3.59
CA LYS A 82 1.01 23.10 -2.97
C LYS A 82 0.34 21.73 -2.80
N ILE A 83 0.28 21.26 -1.56
CA ILE A 83 -0.33 20.00 -1.18
C ILE A 83 -1.17 20.18 0.09
N ASN A 84 -2.35 19.59 0.14
CA ASN A 84 -3.25 19.77 1.28
C ASN A 84 -2.86 18.82 2.43
N ARG A 85 -2.09 19.36 3.39
CA ARG A 85 -1.60 18.65 4.56
C ARG A 85 -2.73 18.05 5.40
N HIS A 86 -3.80 18.79 5.68
CA HIS A 86 -4.94 18.29 6.48
C HIS A 86 -5.63 17.11 5.83
N LEU A 87 -5.77 17.14 4.50
CA LEU A 87 -6.34 16.00 3.77
C LEU A 87 -5.44 14.77 3.88
N ILE A 88 -4.11 14.94 3.74
CA ILE A 88 -3.15 13.82 3.88
C ILE A 88 -3.20 13.24 5.29
N GLU A 89 -3.15 14.06 6.33
CA GLU A 89 -3.22 13.61 7.72
C GLU A 89 -4.53 12.87 8.02
N ARG A 90 -5.66 13.37 7.50
CA ARG A 90 -6.96 12.70 7.60
C ARG A 90 -6.95 11.36 6.88
N LEU A 91 -6.45 11.28 5.65
CA LEU A 91 -6.42 10.03 4.89
C LEU A 91 -5.42 9.01 5.49
N ALA A 92 -4.39 9.47 6.21
CA ALA A 92 -3.48 8.60 6.94
C ALA A 92 -4.15 7.80 8.07
N THR A 93 -5.38 8.18 8.50
CA THR A 93 -6.19 7.36 9.41
C THR A 93 -6.69 6.06 8.78
N CYS A 94 -6.67 5.97 7.45
CA CYS A 94 -7.17 4.85 6.64
C CYS A 94 -8.70 4.64 6.71
N GLU A 95 -9.48 5.62 7.13
CA GLU A 95 -10.96 5.54 7.12
C GLU A 95 -11.52 5.33 5.72
N TYR A 96 -10.88 5.91 4.68
CA TYR A 96 -11.28 5.71 3.29
C TYR A 96 -11.29 4.24 2.86
N ILE A 97 -10.50 3.37 3.51
CA ILE A 97 -10.47 1.93 3.22
C ILE A 97 -11.77 1.26 3.68
N THR A 98 -12.26 1.62 4.87
CA THR A 98 -13.52 1.07 5.41
C THR A 98 -14.76 1.61 4.68
N GLU A 99 -14.63 2.78 4.07
CA GLU A 99 -15.66 3.41 3.24
C GLU A 99 -15.58 2.96 1.77
N TYR A 100 -14.58 2.14 1.40
CA TYR A 100 -14.32 1.68 0.03
C TYR A 100 -14.11 2.82 -0.98
N ARG A 101 -13.56 3.96 -0.53
CA ARG A 101 -13.29 5.12 -1.37
C ARG A 101 -11.91 5.05 -2.00
N ASN A 102 -11.80 5.60 -3.18
CA ASN A 102 -10.55 5.70 -3.91
C ASN A 102 -9.82 7.02 -3.61
N ILE A 103 -8.52 7.05 -3.92
CA ILE A 103 -7.71 8.25 -3.85
C ILE A 103 -7.05 8.46 -5.21
N PHE A 104 -7.11 9.69 -5.75
CA PHE A 104 -6.38 10.12 -6.92
C PHE A 104 -5.24 11.04 -6.48
N ILE A 105 -4.01 10.64 -6.77
CA ILE A 105 -2.81 11.46 -6.56
C ILE A 105 -2.30 11.89 -7.92
N THR A 106 -2.43 13.17 -8.24
CA THR A 106 -2.03 13.72 -9.54
C THR A 106 -0.93 14.76 -9.39
N GLY A 107 -0.09 14.91 -10.42
CA GLY A 107 1.00 15.89 -10.43
C GLY A 107 2.11 15.52 -11.40
N ALA A 108 3.03 16.44 -11.65
CA ALA A 108 4.14 16.27 -12.57
C ALA A 108 5.05 15.07 -12.22
N THR A 109 5.88 14.64 -13.15
CA THR A 109 6.92 13.63 -12.88
C THR A 109 7.85 14.14 -11.79
N GLY A 110 8.26 13.28 -10.87
CA GLY A 110 9.13 13.68 -9.74
C GLY A 110 8.41 14.44 -8.61
N SER A 111 7.11 14.72 -8.69
CA SER A 111 6.38 15.47 -7.63
C SER A 111 6.17 14.70 -6.32
N GLY A 112 6.55 13.42 -6.23
CA GLY A 112 6.41 12.61 -5.02
C GLY A 112 5.11 11.79 -4.92
N LYS A 113 4.38 11.58 -6.03
CA LYS A 113 3.15 10.76 -6.06
C LYS A 113 3.35 9.35 -5.54
N THR A 114 4.35 8.66 -6.09
CA THR A 114 4.72 7.28 -5.69
C THR A 114 5.08 7.22 -4.21
N TYR A 115 5.86 8.19 -3.72
CA TYR A 115 6.22 8.30 -2.31
C TYR A 115 4.98 8.40 -1.43
N LEU A 116 4.07 9.32 -1.76
CA LEU A 116 2.84 9.55 -0.99
C LEU A 116 1.92 8.31 -1.02
N ALA A 117 1.78 7.65 -2.17
CA ALA A 117 1.01 6.41 -2.28
C ALA A 117 1.61 5.29 -1.41
N CYS A 118 2.94 5.09 -1.46
CA CYS A 118 3.63 4.12 -0.61
C CYS A 118 3.49 4.48 0.87
N ALA A 119 3.55 5.76 1.25
CA ALA A 119 3.33 6.21 2.62
C ALA A 119 1.92 5.86 3.12
N PHE A 120 0.87 6.07 2.32
CA PHE A 120 -0.49 5.61 2.65
C PHE A 120 -0.59 4.09 2.74
N GLY A 121 0.07 3.38 1.82
CA GLY A 121 0.14 1.92 1.86
C GLY A 121 0.81 1.41 3.15
N MET A 122 1.87 2.07 3.59
CA MET A 122 2.55 1.76 4.86
C MET A 122 1.63 1.98 6.07
N GLU A 123 0.88 3.10 6.10
CA GLU A 123 -0.11 3.34 7.16
C GLU A 123 -1.23 2.29 7.16
N ALA A 124 -1.65 1.82 6.00
CA ALA A 124 -2.61 0.71 5.88
C ALA A 124 -2.03 -0.61 6.41
N CYS A 125 -0.77 -0.94 6.10
CA CYS A 125 -0.09 -2.13 6.64
C CYS A 125 0.04 -2.09 8.16
N LYS A 126 0.35 -0.92 8.76
CA LYS A 126 0.40 -0.73 10.22
C LYS A 126 -0.95 -1.02 10.89
N ARG A 127 -2.06 -0.84 10.17
CA ARG A 127 -3.43 -1.20 10.59
C ARG A 127 -3.86 -2.60 10.16
N TYR A 128 -2.88 -3.40 9.71
CA TYR A 128 -3.07 -4.80 9.29
C TYR A 128 -3.96 -5.00 8.05
N TYR A 129 -4.15 -3.98 7.23
CA TYR A 129 -4.75 -4.13 5.90
C TYR A 129 -3.75 -4.77 4.93
N SER A 130 -4.24 -5.60 4.02
CA SER A 130 -3.44 -6.12 2.93
C SER A 130 -3.31 -5.08 1.83
N VAL A 131 -2.08 -4.83 1.40
CA VAL A 131 -1.75 -3.83 0.38
C VAL A 131 -1.02 -4.51 -0.77
N LYS A 132 -1.23 -4.03 -1.99
CA LYS A 132 -0.44 -4.38 -3.16
C LYS A 132 -0.11 -3.11 -3.93
N TYR A 133 1.17 -2.91 -4.20
CA TYR A 133 1.67 -1.91 -5.14
C TYR A 133 1.95 -2.57 -6.49
N VAL A 134 1.65 -1.86 -7.56
CA VAL A 134 2.01 -2.27 -8.92
C VAL A 134 1.98 -1.06 -9.85
N ARG A 135 2.90 -1.01 -10.81
CA ARG A 135 2.84 -0.09 -11.93
C ARG A 135 1.81 -0.61 -12.95
N VAL A 136 0.99 0.27 -13.49
CA VAL A 136 -0.07 -0.15 -14.45
C VAL A 136 0.49 -0.87 -15.67
N PRO A 137 1.62 -0.47 -16.29
CA PRO A 137 2.20 -1.24 -17.37
C PRO A 137 2.52 -2.69 -17.01
N ASP A 138 3.09 -2.92 -15.80
CA ASP A 138 3.46 -4.26 -15.34
C ASP A 138 2.22 -5.10 -15.04
N LEU A 139 1.18 -4.50 -14.45
CA LEU A 139 -0.12 -5.13 -14.23
C LEU A 139 -0.75 -5.59 -15.53
N LEU A 140 -0.76 -4.73 -16.57
CA LEU A 140 -1.36 -5.05 -17.86
C LEU A 140 -0.62 -6.19 -18.56
N LEU A 141 0.71 -6.21 -18.46
CA LEU A 141 1.55 -7.28 -19.00
C LEU A 141 1.25 -8.61 -18.27
N ASP A 142 1.24 -8.63 -16.92
CA ASP A 142 0.93 -9.83 -16.12
C ASP A 142 -0.46 -10.39 -16.45
N LEU A 143 -1.46 -9.52 -16.63
CA LEU A 143 -2.82 -9.94 -17.00
C LEU A 143 -2.90 -10.48 -18.43
N GLN A 144 -2.15 -9.90 -19.37
CA GLN A 144 -2.11 -10.36 -20.76
C GLN A 144 -1.45 -11.74 -20.85
N GLU A 145 -0.25 -11.92 -20.27
CA GLU A 145 0.45 -13.22 -20.20
C GLU A 145 -0.43 -14.29 -19.55
N ALA A 146 -1.06 -13.94 -18.42
CA ALA A 146 -1.95 -14.87 -17.73
C ALA A 146 -3.19 -15.25 -18.55
N ARG A 147 -3.66 -14.37 -19.44
CA ARG A 147 -4.77 -14.66 -20.36
C ARG A 147 -4.34 -15.66 -21.44
N ASP A 148 -3.16 -15.46 -22.01
CA ASP A 148 -2.60 -16.33 -23.04
C ASP A 148 -2.31 -17.74 -22.48
N GLU A 149 -1.96 -17.84 -21.21
CA GLU A 149 -1.74 -19.09 -20.49
C GLU A 149 -3.02 -19.70 -19.87
N GLY A 150 -4.19 -19.09 -20.02
CA GLY A 150 -5.45 -19.58 -19.47
C GLY A 150 -5.62 -19.43 -17.95
N ARG A 151 -4.75 -18.71 -17.26
CA ARG A 151 -4.75 -18.49 -15.79
C ARG A 151 -5.17 -17.07 -15.37
N PHE A 152 -5.85 -16.33 -16.25
CA PHE A 152 -6.27 -14.94 -16.04
C PHE A 152 -7.00 -14.72 -14.70
N LYS A 153 -7.92 -15.62 -14.32
CA LYS A 153 -8.68 -15.46 -13.07
C LYS A 153 -7.80 -15.47 -11.82
N ASP A 154 -6.72 -16.25 -11.83
CA ASP A 154 -5.83 -16.36 -10.69
C ASP A 154 -4.86 -15.17 -10.64
N ALA A 155 -4.34 -14.71 -11.77
CA ALA A 155 -3.57 -13.48 -11.86
C ALA A 155 -4.40 -12.27 -11.41
N LEU A 156 -5.66 -12.18 -11.83
CA LEU A 156 -6.54 -11.09 -11.42
C LEU A 156 -6.77 -11.04 -9.90
N LYS A 157 -6.82 -12.19 -9.22
CA LYS A 157 -6.96 -12.27 -7.75
C LYS A 157 -5.81 -11.59 -7.02
N LYS A 158 -4.60 -11.59 -7.57
CA LYS A 158 -3.42 -10.91 -7.03
C LYS A 158 -3.68 -9.42 -6.82
N TYR A 159 -4.51 -8.82 -7.67
CA TYR A 159 -4.85 -7.40 -7.67
C TYR A 159 -6.24 -7.09 -7.11
N THR A 160 -7.14 -8.08 -7.06
CA THR A 160 -8.50 -7.87 -6.52
C THR A 160 -8.62 -8.20 -5.04
N ASN A 161 -7.83 -9.14 -4.51
CA ASN A 161 -7.89 -9.56 -3.11
C ASN A 161 -7.31 -8.55 -2.10
N PRO A 162 -6.25 -7.76 -2.41
CA PRO A 162 -5.74 -6.79 -1.46
C PRO A 162 -6.80 -5.75 -1.10
N THR A 163 -6.90 -5.41 0.19
CA THR A 163 -7.82 -4.39 0.70
C THR A 163 -7.52 -3.01 0.12
N LEU A 164 -6.23 -2.73 -0.12
CA LEU A 164 -5.76 -1.52 -0.78
C LEU A 164 -4.86 -1.88 -1.95
N LEU A 165 -5.17 -1.34 -3.14
CA LEU A 165 -4.34 -1.45 -4.33
C LEU A 165 -3.74 -0.08 -4.67
N LEU A 166 -2.44 -0.03 -4.88
CA LEU A 166 -1.72 1.15 -5.36
C LEU A 166 -1.40 0.94 -6.84
N LEU A 167 -2.05 1.71 -7.70
CA LEU A 167 -1.84 1.73 -9.15
C LEU A 167 -0.97 2.92 -9.51
N ASP A 168 0.32 2.69 -9.68
CA ASP A 168 1.24 3.73 -10.09
C ASP A 168 1.33 3.82 -11.63
N GLU A 169 1.76 4.98 -12.12
CA GLU A 169 1.82 5.29 -13.56
C GLU A 169 0.47 5.10 -14.27
N TRP A 170 -0.63 5.44 -13.56
CA TRP A 170 -1.97 5.36 -14.10
C TRP A 170 -2.10 6.17 -15.38
N LEU A 171 -2.39 5.46 -16.49
CA LEU A 171 -2.56 6.01 -17.84
C LEU A 171 -1.33 6.79 -18.36
N LEU A 172 -0.11 6.43 -17.91
CA LEU A 172 1.13 7.02 -18.43
C LEU A 172 1.23 6.82 -19.94
N MET A 173 0.86 5.64 -20.42
CA MET A 173 0.76 5.31 -21.84
C MET A 173 -0.70 5.18 -22.25
N ARG A 174 -0.96 5.33 -23.54
CA ARG A 174 -2.28 5.04 -24.12
C ARG A 174 -2.54 3.54 -24.01
N VAL A 175 -3.69 3.17 -23.47
CA VAL A 175 -4.11 1.77 -23.30
C VAL A 175 -4.83 1.28 -24.55
N THR A 176 -4.70 -0.01 -24.85
CA THR A 176 -5.45 -0.66 -25.92
C THR A 176 -6.88 -0.98 -25.45
N GLU A 177 -7.76 -1.37 -26.37
CA GLU A 177 -9.12 -1.81 -26.02
C GLU A 177 -9.10 -3.04 -25.10
N LYS A 178 -8.15 -3.98 -25.33
CA LYS A 178 -7.96 -5.15 -24.47
C LYS A 178 -7.53 -4.75 -23.06
N ASP A 179 -6.62 -3.79 -22.95
CA ASP A 179 -6.17 -3.25 -21.66
C ASP A 179 -7.32 -2.57 -20.92
N SER A 180 -8.12 -1.78 -21.63
CA SER A 180 -9.31 -1.13 -21.06
C SER A 180 -10.32 -2.16 -20.53
N ALA A 181 -10.52 -3.27 -21.24
CA ALA A 181 -11.36 -4.36 -20.76
C ALA A 181 -10.80 -5.05 -19.53
N ASN A 182 -9.47 -5.28 -19.45
CA ASN A 182 -8.80 -5.84 -18.28
C ASN A 182 -8.91 -4.89 -17.07
N LEU A 183 -8.69 -3.58 -17.27
CA LEU A 183 -8.85 -2.56 -16.24
C LEU A 183 -10.30 -2.47 -15.75
N LEU A 184 -11.28 -2.52 -16.66
CA LEU A 184 -12.69 -2.52 -16.29
C LEU A 184 -13.05 -3.72 -15.40
N GLU A 185 -12.58 -4.92 -15.74
CA GLU A 185 -12.82 -6.14 -14.94
C GLU A 185 -12.19 -6.02 -13.54
N LEU A 186 -10.95 -5.51 -13.45
CA LEU A 186 -10.27 -5.25 -12.19
C LEU A 186 -11.07 -4.26 -11.33
N ILE A 187 -11.42 -3.11 -11.89
CA ILE A 187 -12.13 -2.03 -11.20
C ILE A 187 -13.53 -2.48 -10.78
N HIS A 188 -14.23 -3.22 -11.65
CA HIS A 188 -15.55 -3.77 -11.35
C HIS A 188 -15.52 -4.69 -10.12
N LYS A 189 -14.53 -5.57 -10.02
CA LYS A 189 -14.39 -6.49 -8.88
C LYS A 189 -14.00 -5.78 -7.58
N ARG A 190 -13.32 -4.65 -7.66
CA ARG A 190 -12.89 -3.88 -6.50
C ARG A 190 -13.94 -2.88 -5.99
N ARG A 191 -14.82 -2.42 -6.88
CA ARG A 191 -15.87 -1.41 -6.54
C ARG A 191 -16.71 -1.87 -5.34
N LYS A 192 -16.84 -1.02 -4.30
CA LYS A 192 -17.60 -1.27 -3.06
C LYS A 192 -17.11 -2.45 -2.21
N HIS A 193 -15.90 -2.94 -2.44
CA HIS A 193 -15.30 -4.03 -1.67
C HIS A 193 -13.90 -3.70 -1.18
N SER A 194 -13.21 -2.78 -1.84
CA SER A 194 -11.84 -2.41 -1.53
C SER A 194 -11.50 -1.04 -2.13
N SER A 195 -10.45 -0.41 -1.65
CA SER A 195 -9.99 0.91 -2.09
C SER A 195 -8.81 0.82 -3.03
N THR A 196 -8.70 1.80 -3.93
CA THR A 196 -7.58 1.90 -4.87
C THR A 196 -7.01 3.31 -4.83
N ILE A 197 -5.69 3.44 -4.81
CA ILE A 197 -4.97 4.68 -5.01
C ILE A 197 -4.43 4.71 -6.43
N PHE A 198 -4.76 5.73 -7.18
CA PHE A 198 -4.32 5.94 -8.56
C PHE A 198 -3.30 7.08 -8.57
N CYS A 199 -2.08 6.82 -9.03
CA CYS A 199 -1.04 7.83 -9.21
C CYS A 199 -0.90 8.15 -10.71
N SER A 200 -1.19 9.38 -11.09
CA SER A 200 -1.13 9.83 -12.48
C SER A 200 -0.42 11.16 -12.62
N GLN A 201 0.29 11.35 -13.73
CA GLN A 201 0.78 12.66 -14.10
C GLN A 201 -0.25 13.50 -14.89
N TYR A 202 -1.36 12.89 -15.25
CA TYR A 202 -2.46 13.55 -15.92
C TYR A 202 -3.58 13.86 -14.95
N LEU A 203 -4.31 14.95 -15.21
CA LEU A 203 -5.54 15.26 -14.49
C LEU A 203 -6.65 14.29 -14.92
N GLU A 204 -7.67 14.15 -14.07
CA GLU A 204 -8.79 13.23 -14.32
C GLU A 204 -9.51 13.50 -15.64
N GLU A 205 -9.56 14.76 -16.06
CA GLU A 205 -10.19 15.19 -17.33
C GLU A 205 -9.48 14.59 -18.56
N ASP A 206 -8.16 14.40 -18.47
CA ASP A 206 -7.34 13.83 -19.55
C ASP A 206 -7.47 12.31 -19.64
N TRP A 207 -7.94 11.66 -18.56
CA TRP A 207 -8.05 10.21 -18.51
C TRP A 207 -9.02 9.65 -19.53
N TYR A 208 -10.08 10.39 -19.86
CA TYR A 208 -11.00 10.01 -20.94
C TYR A 208 -10.30 9.78 -22.26
N GLN A 209 -9.41 10.70 -22.65
CA GLN A 209 -8.66 10.58 -23.90
C GLN A 209 -7.66 9.41 -23.88
N LYS A 210 -7.04 9.17 -22.73
CA LYS A 210 -6.08 8.06 -22.54
C LYS A 210 -6.73 6.68 -22.58
N LEU A 211 -7.97 6.58 -22.14
CA LEU A 211 -8.77 5.35 -22.13
C LEU A 211 -9.48 5.06 -23.47
N GLY A 212 -9.37 5.94 -24.44
CA GLY A 212 -9.98 5.74 -25.78
C GLY A 212 -11.01 6.75 -26.19
N GLY A 213 -11.19 7.84 -25.42
CA GLY A 213 -12.10 8.95 -25.71
C GLY A 213 -13.48 8.81 -25.06
N LYS A 214 -14.25 9.91 -25.11
CA LYS A 214 -15.59 9.98 -24.50
C LYS A 214 -16.64 9.11 -25.20
N ASP A 215 -16.43 8.79 -26.47
CA ASP A 215 -17.34 7.95 -27.25
C ASP A 215 -17.13 6.44 -27.02
N ASN A 216 -16.13 6.06 -26.23
CA ASN A 216 -15.86 4.66 -25.92
C ASN A 216 -16.61 4.22 -24.66
N PRO A 217 -17.56 3.27 -24.76
CA PRO A 217 -18.35 2.78 -23.62
C PRO A 217 -17.51 2.20 -22.48
N LEU A 218 -16.31 1.65 -22.78
CA LEU A 218 -15.40 1.14 -21.75
C LEU A 218 -14.82 2.29 -20.90
N THR A 219 -14.50 3.41 -21.55
CA THR A 219 -14.01 4.63 -20.87
C THR A 219 -15.04 5.14 -19.87
N ASP A 220 -16.28 5.34 -20.31
CA ASP A 220 -17.36 5.80 -19.44
C ASP A 220 -17.60 4.82 -18.28
N ALA A 221 -17.59 3.52 -18.56
CA ALA A 221 -17.78 2.50 -17.56
C ALA A 221 -16.64 2.47 -16.51
N ILE A 222 -15.39 2.73 -16.90
CA ILE A 222 -14.26 2.83 -15.99
C ILE A 222 -14.39 4.11 -15.15
N MET A 223 -14.57 5.25 -15.79
CA MET A 223 -14.61 6.56 -15.13
C MET A 223 -15.75 6.65 -14.13
N ASP A 224 -16.96 6.20 -14.48
CA ASP A 224 -18.09 6.12 -13.54
C ASP A 224 -17.75 5.33 -12.26
N ARG A 225 -16.97 4.27 -12.39
CA ARG A 225 -16.64 3.41 -11.25
C ARG A 225 -15.54 3.94 -10.35
N ILE A 226 -14.62 4.74 -10.87
CA ILE A 226 -13.47 5.22 -10.10
C ILE A 226 -13.63 6.64 -9.59
N SER A 227 -14.34 7.52 -10.32
CA SER A 227 -14.46 8.95 -10.01
C SER A 227 -15.46 9.23 -8.90
N PHE A 228 -16.49 8.39 -8.80
CA PHE A 228 -17.53 8.57 -7.80
C PHE A 228 -16.98 8.26 -6.39
N ASP A 229 -17.19 9.16 -5.43
CA ASP A 229 -16.71 9.04 -4.04
C ASP A 229 -15.17 8.90 -3.90
N SER A 230 -14.39 9.57 -4.74
CA SER A 230 -12.93 9.58 -4.66
C SER A 230 -12.40 10.85 -3.99
N TYR A 231 -11.32 10.69 -3.20
CA TYR A 231 -10.52 11.82 -2.72
C TYR A 231 -9.49 12.22 -3.77
N LYS A 232 -9.28 13.53 -3.96
CA LYS A 232 -8.35 14.07 -4.96
C LYS A 232 -7.22 14.81 -4.25
N ILE A 233 -5.99 14.42 -4.53
CA ILE A 233 -4.76 15.03 -4.00
C ILE A 233 -3.94 15.51 -5.19
N PRO A 234 -4.17 16.73 -5.68
CA PRO A 234 -3.31 17.32 -6.67
C PRO A 234 -2.02 17.81 -5.98
N ILE A 235 -0.88 17.40 -6.50
CA ILE A 235 0.43 17.92 -6.13
C ILE A 235 0.82 18.92 -7.21
N MET A 236 0.68 20.21 -6.90
CA MET A 236 0.94 21.29 -7.84
C MET A 236 2.23 21.99 -7.48
N SER A 237 2.98 22.46 -8.50
CA SER A 237 4.07 23.40 -8.30
C SER A 237 3.51 24.78 -7.97
N LEU A 238 4.16 25.51 -7.04
CA LEU A 238 3.84 26.92 -6.74
C LEU A 238 4.43 27.85 -7.80
N ASP A 239 5.59 27.51 -8.33
CA ASP A 239 6.30 28.25 -9.38
C ASP A 239 6.84 27.24 -10.39
N PRO A 240 6.17 27.09 -11.56
CA PRO A 240 6.59 26.10 -12.57
C PRO A 240 8.00 26.31 -13.12
N GLU A 241 8.53 27.55 -13.08
CA GLU A 241 9.89 27.85 -13.53
C GLU A 241 10.96 27.38 -12.53
N LYS A 242 10.56 27.13 -11.29
CA LYS A 242 11.40 26.61 -10.21
C LYS A 242 11.01 25.19 -9.80
N ASP A 243 10.33 24.46 -10.68
CA ASP A 243 9.87 23.10 -10.38
C ASP A 243 11.06 22.15 -10.41
N ILE A 244 11.59 21.86 -9.22
CA ILE A 244 12.68 20.92 -9.00
C ILE A 244 12.08 19.55 -8.64
N SER A 245 12.54 18.51 -9.31
CA SER A 245 12.15 17.13 -8.97
C SER A 245 12.51 16.81 -7.52
N MET A 246 11.63 16.11 -6.80
CA MET A 246 11.95 15.66 -5.44
C MET A 246 13.15 14.71 -5.40
N ARG A 247 13.49 14.08 -6.52
CA ARG A 247 14.74 13.29 -6.64
C ARG A 247 15.97 14.20 -6.56
N GLU A 248 15.93 15.36 -7.20
CA GLU A 248 16.99 16.36 -7.12
C GLU A 248 17.10 16.96 -5.71
N VAL A 249 15.97 17.33 -5.09
CA VAL A 249 15.91 17.87 -3.72
C VAL A 249 16.60 16.94 -2.71
N TYR A 250 16.44 15.63 -2.88
CA TYR A 250 17.03 14.63 -1.98
C TYR A 250 18.38 14.07 -2.49
N GLY A 251 18.95 14.64 -3.55
CA GLY A 251 20.23 14.16 -4.10
C GLY A 251 20.17 12.75 -4.69
N LEU A 252 19.00 12.32 -5.13
CA LEU A 252 18.75 10.97 -5.70
C LEU A 252 18.79 10.96 -7.23
N ASP A 253 19.12 12.09 -7.87
CA ASP A 253 19.20 12.20 -9.32
C ASP A 253 20.52 11.58 -9.82
N PRO A 254 20.48 10.51 -10.64
CA PRO A 254 21.69 9.86 -11.18
C PRO A 254 22.53 10.79 -12.07
N SER A 255 21.96 11.87 -12.61
CA SER A 255 22.66 12.83 -13.45
C SER A 255 23.64 13.72 -12.68
N GLN A 256 23.56 13.74 -11.35
CA GLN A 256 24.42 14.51 -10.46
C GLN A 256 25.48 13.66 -9.72
N ALA A 257 25.48 12.35 -9.91
CA ALA A 257 26.50 11.46 -9.41
C ALA A 257 27.67 11.40 -10.41
N GLN A 258 28.48 12.47 -10.46
CA GLN A 258 29.81 12.49 -11.08
C GLN A 258 30.87 12.69 -10.03
#